data_360b2f5ee3144b46121e03e86dd858fe
#
_entry.id   360b2f5ee3144b46121e03e86dd858fe
#
_cell.length_a   1.000
_cell.length_b   1.000
_cell.length_c   1.000
_cell.angle_alpha   90.00
_cell.angle_beta   90.00
_cell.angle_gamma   90.00
#
_symmetry.space_group_name_H-M   'P 1'
#
loop_
_entity.id
_entity.type
_entity.pdbx_description
1 polymer ?
#
loop_
_entity_poly.entity_id
_entity_poly.type
_entity_poly.pdbx_seq_one_letter_code
_entity_poly.pdbx_strand_id
1 'polypeptide(L)' 'MDTQSERWITLKEAAAHLNVSRSWLYQKGQGAGVPRARIGTKYRYKASNLDAWMNSQGQSE' A
#
# COMPACT_ATOMS: atom_id res chain seq x y z
N MET A 1 8.06 -4.98 -20.50
CA MET A 1 8.15 -5.07 -19.22
C MET A 1 8.07 -3.81 -18.49
N ASP A 2 7.12 -3.72 -17.75
CA ASP A 2 6.83 -2.54 -16.98
C ASP A 2 7.40 -2.65 -15.59
N THR A 3 8.42 -1.88 -15.31
CA THR A 3 9.05 -1.95 -14.01
C THR A 3 8.36 -1.06 -12.99
N GLN A 4 7.40 -0.26 -13.42
CA GLN A 4 6.77 0.65 -12.49
C GLN A 4 5.93 -0.07 -11.46
N SER A 5 5.31 -1.16 -11.82
CA SER A 5 4.51 -1.91 -10.87
C SER A 5 5.40 -2.59 -9.84
N GLU A 6 6.71 -2.71 -10.13
CA GLU A 6 7.65 -3.29 -9.19
C GLU A 6 8.32 -2.23 -8.33
N ARG A 7 8.05 -0.98 -8.60
CA ARG A 7 8.70 0.10 -7.90
C ARG A 7 8.12 0.31 -6.52
N TRP A 8 8.99 0.60 -5.58
CA TRP A 8 8.53 0.97 -4.25
C TRP A 8 8.04 2.41 -4.28
N ILE A 9 6.92 2.66 -3.66
CA ILE A 9 6.34 4.00 -3.62
C ILE A 9 6.25 4.46 -2.17
N THR A 10 6.07 5.77 -2.01
CA THR A 10 6.02 6.36 -0.67
C THR A 10 4.65 6.16 -0.04
N LEU A 11 4.58 6.45 1.25
CA LEU A 11 3.30 6.43 1.97
C LEU A 11 2.28 7.34 1.29
N LYS A 12 2.72 8.52 0.87
CA LYS A 12 1.83 9.46 0.23
C LYS A 12 1.26 8.89 -1.06
N GLU A 13 2.14 8.29 -1.86
CA GLU A 13 1.72 7.71 -3.12
C GLU A 13 0.81 6.50 -2.91
N ALA A 14 1.14 5.70 -1.89
CA ALA A 14 0.33 4.53 -1.59
C ALA A 14 -1.07 4.93 -1.13
N ALA A 15 -1.16 5.96 -0.31
CA ALA A 15 -2.45 6.44 0.16
C ALA A 15 -3.30 6.93 -1.00
N ALA A 16 -2.69 7.64 -1.93
CA ALA A 16 -3.39 8.09 -3.12
C ALA A 16 -3.85 6.91 -3.97
N HIS A 17 -2.98 5.91 -4.08
CA HIS A 17 -3.30 4.71 -4.85
C HIS A 17 -4.50 3.98 -4.27
N LEU A 18 -4.59 3.92 -2.95
CA LEU A 18 -5.69 3.26 -2.27
C LEU A 18 -6.87 4.19 -2.02
N ASN A 19 -6.69 5.47 -2.34
CA ASN A 19 -7.74 6.46 -2.14
C ASN A 19 -8.14 6.60 -0.67
N VAL A 20 -7.15 6.62 0.19
CA VAL A 20 -7.36 6.82 1.62
C VAL A 20 -6.45 7.94 2.08
N SER A 21 -6.70 8.46 3.29
CA SER A 21 -5.83 9.50 3.82
C SER A 21 -4.49 8.89 4.26
N ARG A 22 -3.47 9.74 4.28
CA ARG A 22 -2.16 9.28 4.73
C ARG A 22 -2.21 8.87 6.20
N SER A 23 -2.97 9.60 7.00
CA SER A 23 -3.13 9.25 8.40
C SER A 23 -3.75 7.88 8.57
N TRP A 24 -4.77 7.60 7.80
CA TRP A 24 -5.42 6.31 7.87
C TRP A 24 -4.43 5.20 7.54
N LEU A 25 -3.69 5.39 6.46
CA LEU A 25 -2.76 4.35 6.02
C LEU A 25 -1.66 4.13 7.05
N TYR A 26 -1.16 5.21 7.63
CA TYR A 26 -0.10 5.12 8.61
C TYR A 26 -0.58 4.45 9.90
N GLN A 27 -1.77 4.83 10.36
CA GLN A 27 -2.27 4.35 11.64
C GLN A 27 -3.01 3.03 11.54
N LYS A 28 -3.79 2.88 10.50
CA LYS A 28 -4.65 1.70 10.38
C LYS A 28 -4.11 0.64 9.42
N GLY A 29 -3.17 1.02 8.58
CA GLY A 29 -2.67 0.10 7.57
C GLY A 29 -2.10 -1.16 8.17
N GLN A 30 -1.43 -1.03 9.30
CA GLN A 30 -0.82 -2.19 9.96
C GLN A 30 -1.88 -3.18 10.41
N GLY A 31 -2.92 -2.68 11.05
CA GLY A 31 -3.99 -3.54 11.52
C GLY A 31 -4.81 -4.12 10.38
N ALA A 32 -4.91 -3.39 9.28
CA ALA A 32 -5.66 -3.86 8.13
C ALA A 32 -4.90 -4.87 7.29
N GLY A 33 -3.60 -5.01 7.53
CA GLY A 33 -2.82 -5.98 6.79
C GLY A 33 -2.29 -5.47 5.46
N VAL A 34 -2.24 -4.16 5.29
CA VAL A 34 -1.71 -3.59 4.06
C VAL A 34 -0.23 -3.94 3.93
N PRO A 35 0.17 -4.55 2.81
CA PRO A 35 1.56 -4.96 2.64
C PRO A 35 2.48 -3.75 2.52
N ARG A 36 3.56 -3.78 3.27
CA ARG A 36 4.54 -2.69 3.26
C ARG A 36 5.88 -3.20 3.74
N ALA A 37 6.91 -2.44 3.41
CA ALA A 37 8.26 -2.71 3.90
C ALA A 37 8.73 -1.52 4.70
N ARG A 38 9.41 -1.79 5.79
CA ARG A 38 9.97 -0.73 6.61
C ARG A 38 11.45 -0.59 6.31
N ILE A 39 11.82 0.62 5.91
CA ILE A 39 13.21 0.92 5.60
C ILE A 39 13.65 2.06 6.49
N GLY A 40 14.42 1.73 7.52
CA GLY A 40 14.77 2.73 8.52
C GLY A 40 13.55 3.17 9.27
N THR A 41 13.24 4.45 9.22
CA THR A 41 12.07 5.00 9.88
C THR A 41 10.91 5.24 8.93
N LYS A 42 11.05 4.80 7.68
CA LYS A 42 10.04 5.08 6.68
C LYS A 42 9.46 3.80 6.13
N TYR A 43 8.24 3.90 5.64
CA TYR A 43 7.57 2.77 5.01
C TYR A 43 7.56 2.95 3.50
N ARG A 44 7.66 1.83 2.81
CA ARG A 44 7.58 1.81 1.36
C ARG A 44 6.56 0.76 0.95
N TYR A 45 5.90 1.01 -0.16
CA TYR A 45 4.83 0.14 -0.64
C TYR A 45 5.08 -0.21 -2.09
N LYS A 46 4.49 -1.29 -2.54
CA LYS A 46 4.52 -1.65 -3.96
C LYS A 46 3.11 -1.62 -4.50
N ALA A 47 2.94 -0.95 -5.63
CA ALA A 47 1.61 -0.80 -6.20
C ALA A 47 0.97 -2.16 -6.50
N SER A 48 1.75 -3.11 -6.99
CA SER A 48 1.21 -4.43 -7.29
C SER A 48 0.73 -5.14 -6.04
N ASN A 49 1.45 -4.97 -4.93
CA ASN A 49 1.03 -5.57 -3.67
C ASN A 49 -0.24 -4.92 -3.15
N LEU A 50 -0.35 -3.61 -3.33
CA LEU A 50 -1.55 -2.89 -2.91
C LEU A 50 -2.76 -3.33 -3.72
N ASP A 51 -2.56 -3.54 -5.01
CA ASP A 51 -3.65 -4.00 -5.87
C ASP A 51 -4.12 -5.38 -5.44
N ALA A 52 -3.18 -6.27 -5.15
CA ALA A 52 -3.53 -7.61 -4.70
C ALA A 52 -4.27 -7.57 -3.37
N TRP A 53 -3.84 -6.69 -2.47
CA TRP A 53 -4.51 -6.55 -1.20
C TRP A 53 -5.94 -6.04 -1.38
N MET A 54 -6.11 -5.05 -2.25
CA MET A 54 -7.43 -4.50 -2.50
C MET A 54 -8.35 -5.52 -3.14
N ASN A 55 -7.82 -6.31 -4.06
CA ASN A 55 -8.62 -7.36 -4.68
C ASN A 55 -9.07 -8.37 -3.65
N SER A 56 -8.20 -8.68 -2.71
CA SER A 56 -8.52 -9.60 -1.65
C SER A 56 -9.66 -9.07 -0.78
N GLN A 57 -9.62 -7.77 -0.49
CA GLN A 57 -10.66 -7.16 0.32
C GLN A 57 -11.98 -7.12 -0.43
N GLY A 58 -11.90 -6.81 -1.71
CA GLY A 58 -13.10 -6.70 -2.51
C GLY A 58 -13.80 -8.02 -2.71
N GLN A 59 -13.06 -9.10 -2.67
CA GLN A 59 -13.66 -10.41 -2.88
C GLN A 59 -14.47 -10.90 -1.72
N SER A 60 -14.31 -10.29 -0.58
CA SER A 60 -15.07 -10.73 0.58
C SER A 60 -16.55 -10.41 0.44
N GLU A 61 -16.87 -9.68 -0.58
CA GLU A 61 -18.27 -9.42 -0.86
C GLU A 61 -18.99 -10.70 -1.24
#